data_0546f6800ae2a92ac750188f04dc0277
#
_entry.id   0546f6800ae2a92ac750188f04dc0277
#
_cell.length_a   1.000
_cell.length_b   1.000
_cell.length_c   1.000
_cell.angle_alpha   90.00
_cell.angle_beta   90.00
_cell.angle_gamma   90.00
#
_symmetry.space_group_name_H-M   'P 1'
#
loop_
_entity.id
_entity.type
_entity.pdbx_description
1 polymer ?
#
loop_
_entity_poly.entity_id
_entity_poly.type
_entity_poly.pdbx_seq_one_letter_code
_entity_poly.pdbx_strand_id
1 'polypeptide(L)'
;PIAALDKLCKKAFGGEKADRLLLYNPDAVALWLFQKYNEMFTDAQLASSIMLPLLSVMPSVTPVCFASMYTGLMPAEHGIKAYVKPVLKCNTIFDDLVKAGKRVALVSTSNDSISMIFLKRSIDYYIYDTVDEVNAKAMELIEKGCYDVMVVYNGNYDGTMHKFGTESEEAIAALKANLAFYCRLVDAVKQHWAQHNTLYSFMPDHGCHEIDGGCGAH
;
A
#
# COMPACT_ATOMS: atom_id res chain seq x y z
N PRO A 1 -15.10 9.44 -1.81
CA PRO A 1 -13.76 9.39 -2.41
C PRO A 1 -13.72 8.53 -3.68
N ILE A 2 -14.19 7.28 -3.63
CA ILE A 2 -14.13 6.32 -4.75
C ILE A 2 -14.82 6.86 -6.02
N ALA A 3 -16.01 7.45 -5.90
CA ALA A 3 -16.72 8.04 -7.05
C ALA A 3 -15.97 9.23 -7.68
N ALA A 4 -15.28 10.03 -6.88
CA ALA A 4 -14.44 11.12 -7.38
C ALA A 4 -13.21 10.57 -8.11
N LEU A 5 -12.58 9.51 -7.54
CA LEU A 5 -11.43 8.83 -8.15
C LEU A 5 -11.83 8.19 -9.49
N ASP A 6 -12.95 7.46 -9.56
CA ASP A 6 -13.47 6.87 -10.80
C ASP A 6 -13.70 7.94 -11.89
N LYS A 7 -14.30 9.08 -11.52
CA LYS A 7 -14.51 10.20 -12.46
C LYS A 7 -13.19 10.78 -12.98
N LEU A 8 -12.18 10.92 -12.10
CA LEU A 8 -10.86 11.42 -12.47
C LEU A 8 -10.10 10.44 -13.35
N CYS A 9 -10.16 9.14 -13.04
CA CYS A 9 -9.59 8.08 -13.87
C CYS A 9 -10.20 8.05 -15.26
N LYS A 10 -11.53 8.10 -15.37
CA LYS A 10 -12.22 8.15 -16.65
C LYS A 10 -11.82 9.38 -17.47
N LYS A 11 -11.63 10.53 -16.82
CA LYS A 11 -11.15 11.75 -17.50
C LYS A 11 -9.70 11.58 -17.97
N ALA A 12 -8.81 11.04 -17.13
CA ALA A 12 -7.39 10.85 -17.44
C ALA A 12 -7.18 9.86 -18.60
N PHE A 13 -8.00 8.82 -18.67
CA PHE A 13 -7.91 7.76 -19.69
C PHE A 13 -8.87 7.93 -20.86
N GLY A 14 -9.39 9.13 -21.08
CA GLY A 14 -10.29 9.38 -22.22
C GLY A 14 -11.59 8.58 -22.23
N GLY A 15 -12.04 8.13 -21.07
CA GLY A 15 -13.23 7.27 -20.90
C GLY A 15 -12.92 5.79 -20.81
N GLU A 16 -11.69 5.38 -21.12
CA GLU A 16 -11.22 4.00 -20.98
C GLU A 16 -11.04 3.59 -19.51
N LYS A 17 -11.00 2.30 -19.28
CA LYS A 17 -10.68 1.73 -17.96
C LYS A 17 -9.17 1.62 -17.73
N ALA A 18 -8.76 1.57 -16.48
CA ALA A 18 -7.40 1.18 -16.16
C ALA A 18 -7.17 -0.29 -16.54
N ASP A 19 -6.04 -0.55 -17.20
CA ASP A 19 -5.61 -1.90 -17.55
C ASP A 19 -4.80 -2.52 -16.44
N ARG A 20 -3.98 -1.70 -15.78
CA ARG A 20 -3.02 -2.10 -14.76
C ARG A 20 -3.15 -1.26 -13.49
N LEU A 21 -2.77 -1.88 -12.38
CA LEU A 21 -2.83 -1.27 -11.06
C LEU A 21 -1.56 -1.60 -10.27
N LEU A 22 -0.88 -0.56 -9.76
CA LEU A 22 0.20 -0.69 -8.78
C LEU A 22 -0.24 -0.04 -7.47
N LEU A 23 -0.36 -0.84 -6.42
CA LEU A 23 -0.69 -0.39 -5.07
C LEU A 23 0.55 -0.52 -4.19
N TYR A 24 1.17 0.60 -3.85
CA TYR A 24 2.26 0.64 -2.89
C TYR A 24 1.70 1.02 -1.52
N ASN A 25 1.87 0.13 -0.56
CA ASN A 25 1.36 0.24 0.79
C ASN A 25 2.54 0.39 1.79
N PRO A 26 3.05 1.60 2.03
CA PRO A 26 3.94 1.85 3.16
C PRO A 26 3.12 1.92 4.44
N ASP A 27 3.52 1.17 5.47
CA ASP A 27 2.79 1.07 6.73
C ASP A 27 2.90 2.34 7.58
N ALA A 28 1.82 2.71 8.27
CA ALA A 28 1.71 3.73 9.32
C ALA A 28 2.04 5.17 8.90
N VAL A 29 2.03 5.53 7.62
CA VAL A 29 2.36 6.89 7.16
C VAL A 29 1.19 7.84 7.37
N ALA A 30 1.21 8.58 8.47
CA ALA A 30 0.16 9.49 8.90
C ALA A 30 0.08 10.78 8.06
N LEU A 31 -1.13 11.33 7.93
CA LEU A 31 -1.35 12.63 7.27
C LEU A 31 -0.59 13.78 7.95
N TRP A 32 -0.42 13.76 9.29
CA TRP A 32 0.32 14.79 9.99
C TRP A 32 1.82 14.79 9.64
N LEU A 33 2.41 13.62 9.33
CA LEU A 33 3.79 13.54 8.83
C LEU A 33 3.93 14.31 7.51
N PHE A 34 2.98 14.09 6.59
CA PHE A 34 2.91 14.85 5.36
C PHE A 34 2.76 16.36 5.61
N GLN A 35 1.91 16.76 6.54
CA GLN A 35 1.70 18.18 6.86
C GLN A 35 2.94 18.83 7.49
N LYS A 36 3.63 18.12 8.38
CA LYS A 36 4.82 18.62 9.09
C LYS A 36 6.08 18.62 8.22
N TYR A 37 6.25 17.57 7.41
CA TYR A 37 7.44 17.33 6.58
C TYR A 37 7.13 17.44 5.08
N ASN A 38 6.29 18.40 4.70
CA ASN A 38 5.78 18.52 3.33
C ASN A 38 6.89 18.50 2.27
N GLU A 39 8.02 19.17 2.50
CA GLU A 39 9.17 19.17 1.58
C GLU A 39 9.72 17.78 1.30
N MET A 40 9.70 16.88 2.29
CA MET A 40 10.14 15.49 2.12
C MET A 40 9.26 14.72 1.13
N PHE A 41 7.99 15.07 1.03
CA PHE A 41 7.01 14.42 0.15
C PHE A 41 6.94 15.02 -1.25
N THR A 42 7.71 16.08 -1.55
CA THR A 42 7.61 16.82 -2.82
C THR A 42 7.70 15.92 -4.04
N ASP A 43 8.69 15.05 -4.13
CA ASP A 43 8.87 14.17 -5.29
C ASP A 43 7.73 13.17 -5.43
N ALA A 44 7.25 12.61 -4.31
CA ALA A 44 6.12 11.69 -4.31
C ALA A 44 4.80 12.39 -4.73
N GLN A 45 4.63 13.66 -4.33
CA GLN A 45 3.49 14.49 -4.78
C GLN A 45 3.58 14.77 -6.27
N LEU A 46 4.74 15.17 -6.78
CA LEU A 46 4.96 15.42 -8.21
C LEU A 46 4.80 14.15 -9.05
N ALA A 47 5.12 13.00 -8.48
CA ALA A 47 4.89 11.70 -9.10
C ALA A 47 3.38 11.32 -9.15
N SER A 48 2.53 11.97 -8.35
CA SER A 48 1.12 11.65 -8.19
C SER A 48 0.24 12.76 -8.77
N SER A 49 -0.91 12.39 -9.33
CA SER A 49 -1.87 13.36 -9.91
C SER A 49 -2.89 13.87 -8.89
N ILE A 50 -3.11 13.13 -7.80
CA ILE A 50 -4.16 13.41 -6.81
C ILE A 50 -3.66 12.98 -5.45
N MET A 51 -3.98 13.77 -4.42
CA MET A 51 -3.84 13.39 -3.02
C MET A 51 -5.21 13.49 -2.34
N LEU A 52 -5.58 12.44 -1.64
CA LEU A 52 -6.84 12.35 -0.90
C LEU A 52 -6.56 12.00 0.56
N PRO A 53 -6.89 12.88 1.52
CA PRO A 53 -6.86 12.52 2.93
C PRO A 53 -7.98 11.52 3.23
N LEU A 54 -7.64 10.41 3.88
CA LEU A 54 -8.57 9.37 4.27
C LEU A 54 -8.50 9.13 5.78
N LEU A 55 -9.61 8.72 6.36
CA LEU A 55 -9.65 8.21 7.72
C LEU A 55 -9.54 6.69 7.69
N SER A 56 -8.65 6.14 8.51
CA SER A 56 -8.60 4.70 8.75
C SER A 56 -9.84 4.23 9.52
N VAL A 57 -10.15 2.96 9.40
CA VAL A 57 -11.16 2.31 10.25
C VAL A 57 -10.61 2.10 11.66
N MET A 58 -11.51 1.88 12.63
CA MET A 58 -11.13 1.62 14.02
C MET A 58 -11.36 0.15 14.40
N PRO A 59 -10.44 -0.46 15.16
CA PRO A 59 -9.13 0.08 15.58
C PRO A 59 -8.20 0.23 14.37
N SER A 60 -7.40 1.32 14.37
CA SER A 60 -6.50 1.67 13.27
C SER A 60 -5.18 0.88 13.35
N VAL A 61 -5.27 -0.41 13.18
CA VAL A 61 -4.12 -1.34 13.17
C VAL A 61 -4.06 -2.10 11.84
N THR A 62 -2.88 -2.43 11.40
CA THR A 62 -2.57 -2.98 10.08
C THR A 62 -3.54 -4.07 9.58
N PRO A 63 -3.82 -5.16 10.32
CA PRO A 63 -4.68 -6.22 9.78
C PRO A 63 -6.15 -5.79 9.63
N VAL A 64 -6.63 -4.88 10.48
CA VAL A 64 -8.00 -4.34 10.41
C VAL A 64 -8.14 -3.40 9.22
N CYS A 65 -7.17 -2.50 9.05
CA CYS A 65 -7.17 -1.52 7.97
C CYS A 65 -7.04 -2.19 6.60
N PHE A 66 -6.07 -3.10 6.42
CA PHE A 66 -5.95 -3.83 5.16
C PHE A 66 -7.17 -4.69 4.85
N ALA A 67 -7.77 -5.35 5.85
CA ALA A 67 -9.00 -6.09 5.62
C ALA A 67 -10.10 -5.17 5.06
N SER A 68 -10.31 -3.99 5.66
CA SER A 68 -11.29 -3.02 5.14
C SER A 68 -10.91 -2.45 3.77
N MET A 69 -9.64 -2.12 3.54
CA MET A 69 -9.17 -1.55 2.27
C MET A 69 -9.41 -2.50 1.09
N TYR A 70 -9.15 -3.79 1.28
CA TYR A 70 -9.19 -4.78 0.20
C TYR A 70 -10.49 -5.60 0.14
N THR A 71 -11.42 -5.40 1.09
CA THR A 71 -12.77 -5.99 1.03
C THR A 71 -13.86 -4.96 0.80
N GLY A 72 -13.63 -3.69 1.16
CA GLY A 72 -14.65 -2.64 1.22
C GLY A 72 -15.62 -2.80 2.40
N LEU A 73 -15.37 -3.75 3.31
CA LEU A 73 -16.22 -4.05 4.46
C LEU A 73 -15.73 -3.35 5.74
N MET A 74 -16.61 -3.12 6.67
CA MET A 74 -16.27 -2.63 8.00
C MET A 74 -15.72 -3.78 8.88
N PRO A 75 -14.95 -3.48 9.96
CA PRO A 75 -14.38 -4.50 10.85
C PRO A 75 -15.39 -5.50 11.42
N ALA A 76 -16.62 -5.04 11.64
CA ALA A 76 -17.71 -5.91 12.11
C ALA A 76 -18.12 -6.95 11.07
N GLU A 77 -17.97 -6.64 9.78
CA GLU A 77 -18.41 -7.46 8.65
C GLU A 77 -17.31 -8.42 8.20
N HIS A 78 -16.07 -7.95 8.02
CA HIS A 78 -14.96 -8.83 7.62
C HIS A 78 -14.38 -9.66 8.78
N GLY A 79 -14.71 -9.34 10.03
CA GLY A 79 -14.45 -10.14 11.23
C GLY A 79 -13.09 -9.93 11.90
N ILE A 80 -12.16 -9.13 11.34
CA ILE A 80 -10.91 -8.77 12.01
C ILE A 80 -11.13 -7.47 12.77
N LYS A 81 -11.05 -7.52 14.11
CA LYS A 81 -11.40 -6.42 15.03
C LYS A 81 -10.27 -6.02 15.98
N ALA A 82 -9.10 -6.62 15.81
CA ALA A 82 -7.93 -6.40 16.66
C ALA A 82 -6.66 -6.76 15.89
N TYR A 83 -5.49 -6.56 16.49
CA TYR A 83 -4.21 -6.95 15.89
C TYR A 83 -4.04 -8.49 15.90
N VAL A 84 -4.80 -9.15 15.05
CA VAL A 84 -4.74 -10.59 14.78
C VAL A 84 -4.73 -10.82 13.28
N LYS A 85 -4.09 -11.88 12.82
CA LYS A 85 -3.83 -12.14 11.40
C LYS A 85 -4.52 -13.42 10.87
N PRO A 86 -5.83 -13.63 11.09
CA PRO A 86 -6.52 -14.79 10.53
C PRO A 86 -6.66 -14.61 9.01
N VAL A 87 -6.66 -15.70 8.26
CA VAL A 87 -7.00 -15.65 6.85
C VAL A 87 -8.45 -15.21 6.68
N LEU A 88 -8.67 -14.15 5.90
CA LEU A 88 -10.00 -13.62 5.59
C LEU A 88 -10.85 -14.66 4.87
N LYS A 89 -12.09 -14.81 5.31
CA LYS A 89 -13.06 -15.75 4.71
C LYS A 89 -14.00 -15.08 3.72
N CYS A 90 -14.17 -13.77 3.81
CA CYS A 90 -15.00 -13.00 2.90
C CYS A 90 -14.28 -12.77 1.55
N ASN A 91 -15.06 -12.38 0.55
CA ASN A 91 -14.55 -11.99 -0.76
C ASN A 91 -13.68 -10.72 -0.65
N THR A 92 -12.66 -10.64 -1.46
CA THR A 92 -11.76 -9.48 -1.56
C THR A 92 -11.67 -9.00 -3.00
N ILE A 93 -11.13 -7.81 -3.21
CA ILE A 93 -10.85 -7.32 -4.56
C ILE A 93 -9.94 -8.29 -5.34
N PHE A 94 -9.06 -9.03 -4.66
CA PHE A 94 -8.19 -10.03 -5.31
C PHE A 94 -9.02 -11.16 -5.95
N ASP A 95 -10.05 -11.63 -5.25
CA ASP A 95 -10.94 -12.68 -5.78
C ASP A 95 -11.71 -12.18 -7.00
N ASP A 96 -12.17 -10.93 -6.97
CA ASP A 96 -12.91 -10.33 -8.08
C ASP A 96 -12.00 -10.06 -9.28
N LEU A 97 -10.77 -9.61 -9.06
CA LEU A 97 -9.78 -9.44 -10.11
C LEU A 97 -9.42 -10.76 -10.79
N VAL A 98 -9.20 -11.82 -10.01
CA VAL A 98 -8.94 -13.18 -10.56
C VAL A 98 -10.13 -13.70 -11.36
N LYS A 99 -11.36 -13.53 -10.85
CA LYS A 99 -12.60 -13.88 -11.62
C LYS A 99 -12.73 -13.10 -12.92
N ALA A 100 -12.21 -11.86 -12.95
CA ALA A 100 -12.16 -11.02 -14.15
C ALA A 100 -10.98 -11.39 -15.09
N GLY A 101 -10.23 -12.45 -14.80
CA GLY A 101 -9.11 -12.92 -15.61
C GLY A 101 -7.82 -12.11 -15.41
N LYS A 102 -7.73 -11.31 -14.35
CA LYS A 102 -6.55 -10.50 -14.05
C LYS A 102 -5.51 -11.29 -13.27
N ARG A 103 -4.23 -11.11 -13.62
CA ARG A 103 -3.10 -11.66 -12.89
C ARG A 103 -2.70 -10.70 -11.78
N VAL A 104 -2.67 -11.19 -10.54
CA VAL A 104 -2.41 -10.39 -9.34
C VAL A 104 -1.16 -10.91 -8.63
N ALA A 105 -0.25 -10.01 -8.26
CA ALA A 105 0.91 -10.30 -7.41
C ALA A 105 0.83 -9.53 -6.09
N LEU A 106 1.12 -10.21 -4.99
CA LEU A 106 1.36 -9.63 -3.68
C LEU A 106 2.84 -9.80 -3.32
N VAL A 107 3.54 -8.68 -3.13
CA VAL A 107 4.96 -8.64 -2.76
C VAL A 107 5.08 -8.01 -1.36
N SER A 108 5.57 -8.76 -0.39
CA SER A 108 5.56 -8.36 1.02
C SER A 108 6.66 -9.07 1.81
N THR A 109 6.94 -8.58 3.00
CA THR A 109 7.78 -9.29 3.97
C THR A 109 6.99 -10.41 4.67
N SER A 110 7.75 -11.39 5.19
CA SER A 110 7.19 -12.55 5.89
C SER A 110 6.54 -12.12 7.21
N ASN A 111 5.46 -12.83 7.60
CA ASN A 111 4.70 -12.59 8.84
C ASN A 111 4.01 -11.22 8.98
N ASP A 112 4.02 -10.40 7.95
CA ASP A 112 3.25 -9.16 7.95
C ASP A 112 1.74 -9.40 7.82
N SER A 113 0.94 -8.43 8.27
CA SER A 113 -0.52 -8.57 8.24
C SER A 113 -1.04 -8.84 6.84
N ILE A 114 -0.54 -8.10 5.84
CA ILE A 114 -0.99 -8.24 4.45
C ILE A 114 -0.62 -9.60 3.85
N SER A 115 0.56 -10.15 4.20
CA SER A 115 0.99 -11.47 3.73
C SER A 115 0.20 -12.60 4.36
N MET A 116 -0.37 -12.39 5.56
CA MET A 116 -1.05 -13.44 6.33
C MET A 116 -2.56 -13.47 6.09
N ILE A 117 -3.24 -12.30 6.15
CA ILE A 117 -4.71 -12.25 6.09
C ILE A 117 -5.27 -12.55 4.69
N PHE A 118 -4.47 -12.38 3.64
CA PHE A 118 -4.85 -12.66 2.25
C PHE A 118 -4.35 -14.00 1.72
N LEU A 119 -3.80 -14.89 2.55
CA LEU A 119 -3.40 -16.23 2.13
C LEU A 119 -4.58 -17.03 1.54
N LYS A 120 -4.24 -18.08 0.78
CA LYS A 120 -5.19 -19.02 0.16
C LYS A 120 -6.07 -18.41 -0.94
N ARG A 121 -5.63 -17.34 -1.58
CA ARG A 121 -6.26 -16.78 -2.77
C ARG A 121 -5.52 -17.22 -4.03
N SER A 122 -6.19 -17.21 -5.17
CA SER A 122 -5.59 -17.61 -6.44
C SER A 122 -4.75 -16.49 -7.07
N ILE A 123 -3.83 -15.93 -6.28
CA ILE A 123 -2.88 -14.88 -6.67
C ILE A 123 -1.45 -15.37 -6.47
N ASP A 124 -0.48 -14.68 -7.06
CA ASP A 124 0.93 -15.01 -6.88
C ASP A 124 1.51 -14.26 -5.67
N TYR A 125 2.18 -14.99 -4.78
CA TYR A 125 2.79 -14.44 -3.56
C TYR A 125 4.31 -14.44 -3.69
N TYR A 126 4.91 -13.28 -3.44
CA TYR A 126 6.35 -13.06 -3.37
C TYR A 126 6.68 -12.57 -1.96
N ILE A 127 7.02 -13.49 -1.08
CA ILE A 127 7.23 -13.22 0.33
C ILE A 127 8.72 -13.38 0.65
N TYR A 128 9.31 -12.36 1.23
CA TYR A 128 10.74 -12.27 1.53
C TYR A 128 10.97 -11.93 3.00
N ASP A 129 12.23 -11.98 3.42
CA ASP A 129 12.58 -11.67 4.81
C ASP A 129 12.90 -10.19 5.01
N THR A 130 13.27 -9.48 3.95
CA THR A 130 13.70 -8.08 4.02
C THR A 130 12.93 -7.18 3.04
N VAL A 131 12.81 -5.90 3.40
CA VAL A 131 12.23 -4.86 2.53
C VAL A 131 13.04 -4.68 1.25
N ASP A 132 14.38 -4.83 1.31
CA ASP A 132 15.22 -4.70 0.12
C ASP A 132 14.93 -5.80 -0.91
N GLU A 133 14.70 -7.03 -0.48
CA GLU A 133 14.28 -8.13 -1.37
C GLU A 133 12.88 -7.89 -1.95
N VAL A 134 11.93 -7.40 -1.13
CA VAL A 134 10.60 -6.98 -1.60
C VAL A 134 10.73 -5.93 -2.69
N ASN A 135 11.53 -4.89 -2.44
CA ASN A 135 11.74 -3.80 -3.37
C ASN A 135 12.39 -4.27 -4.67
N ALA A 136 13.42 -5.10 -4.59
CA ALA A 136 14.09 -5.68 -5.75
C ALA A 136 13.12 -6.53 -6.59
N LYS A 137 12.30 -7.37 -5.92
CA LYS A 137 11.31 -8.20 -6.61
C LYS A 137 10.21 -7.36 -7.26
N ALA A 138 9.72 -6.33 -6.60
CA ALA A 138 8.72 -5.44 -7.19
C ALA A 138 9.21 -4.79 -8.48
N MET A 139 10.45 -4.29 -8.49
CA MET A 139 11.08 -3.73 -9.69
C MET A 139 11.20 -4.76 -10.81
N GLU A 140 11.70 -5.97 -10.51
CA GLU A 140 11.82 -7.07 -11.47
C GLU A 140 10.46 -7.42 -12.11
N LEU A 141 9.38 -7.48 -11.32
CA LEU A 141 8.05 -7.83 -11.81
C LEU A 141 7.45 -6.72 -12.69
N ILE A 142 7.73 -5.45 -12.39
CA ILE A 142 7.33 -4.33 -13.25
C ILE A 142 8.04 -4.42 -14.60
N GLU A 143 9.35 -4.66 -14.61
CA GLU A 143 10.14 -4.82 -15.84
C GLU A 143 9.62 -5.98 -16.69
N LYS A 144 9.31 -7.12 -16.08
CA LYS A 144 8.75 -8.29 -16.78
C LYS A 144 7.34 -8.04 -17.33
N GLY A 145 6.59 -7.12 -16.75
CA GLY A 145 5.26 -6.72 -17.21
C GLY A 145 4.22 -7.84 -17.23
N CYS A 146 4.37 -8.87 -16.39
CA CYS A 146 3.54 -10.08 -16.45
C CYS A 146 2.28 -10.04 -15.55
N TYR A 147 2.07 -8.95 -14.78
CA TYR A 147 0.91 -8.79 -13.91
C TYR A 147 0.05 -7.59 -14.33
N ASP A 148 -1.25 -7.74 -14.14
CA ASP A 148 -2.22 -6.64 -14.30
C ASP A 148 -2.30 -5.82 -13.02
N VAL A 149 -2.16 -6.47 -11.85
CA VAL A 149 -2.26 -5.84 -10.54
C VAL A 149 -1.09 -6.28 -9.67
N MET A 150 -0.41 -5.30 -9.10
CA MET A 150 0.67 -5.54 -8.13
C MET A 150 0.40 -4.79 -6.85
N VAL A 151 0.51 -5.48 -5.73
CA VAL A 151 0.47 -4.93 -4.37
C VAL A 151 1.84 -5.10 -3.77
N VAL A 152 2.45 -4.00 -3.34
CA VAL A 152 3.78 -3.97 -2.74
C VAL A 152 3.67 -3.35 -1.36
N TYR A 153 4.14 -4.04 -0.34
CA TYR A 153 4.06 -3.60 1.05
C TYR A 153 5.44 -3.44 1.68
N ASN A 154 5.62 -2.33 2.40
CA ASN A 154 6.80 -2.04 3.20
C ASN A 154 6.41 -1.62 4.62
N GLY A 155 6.75 -2.44 5.61
CA GLY A 155 6.50 -2.19 7.04
C GLY A 155 7.67 -1.55 7.80
N ASN A 156 8.72 -1.09 7.10
CA ASN A 156 9.96 -0.61 7.74
C ASN A 156 9.75 0.66 8.56
N TYR A 157 8.92 1.61 8.11
CA TYR A 157 8.64 2.82 8.89
C TYR A 157 7.89 2.46 10.18
N ASP A 158 6.82 1.64 10.07
CA ASP A 158 6.03 1.19 11.21
C ASP A 158 6.91 0.50 12.28
N GLY A 159 7.67 -0.51 11.88
CA GLY A 159 8.56 -1.23 12.79
C GLY A 159 9.62 -0.35 13.43
N THR A 160 10.11 0.67 12.71
CA THR A 160 11.12 1.60 13.21
C THR A 160 10.51 2.61 14.18
N MET A 161 9.34 3.16 13.85
CA MET A 161 8.68 4.16 14.72
C MET A 161 8.20 3.52 16.04
N HIS A 162 7.78 2.26 16.03
CA HIS A 162 7.46 1.53 17.27
C HIS A 162 8.67 1.35 18.17
N LYS A 163 9.85 1.21 17.61
CA LYS A 163 11.08 0.96 18.37
C LYS A 163 11.76 2.22 18.86
N PHE A 164 11.76 3.29 18.08
CA PHE A 164 12.58 4.47 18.31
C PHE A 164 11.78 5.78 18.42
N GLY A 165 10.49 5.78 18.12
CA GLY A 165 9.62 6.95 18.06
C GLY A 165 9.32 7.39 16.63
N THR A 166 8.17 8.04 16.45
CA THR A 166 7.62 8.41 15.14
C THR A 166 8.52 9.38 14.34
N GLU A 167 9.31 10.19 15.04
CA GLU A 167 10.17 11.23 14.46
C GLU A 167 11.66 10.99 14.74
N SER A 168 12.05 9.79 15.19
CA SER A 168 13.46 9.43 15.34
C SER A 168 14.19 9.50 14.00
N GLU A 169 15.52 9.66 14.06
CA GLU A 169 16.34 9.69 12.84
C GLU A 169 16.13 8.43 12.00
N GLU A 170 16.02 7.28 12.67
CA GLU A 170 15.78 5.98 12.02
C GLU A 170 14.39 5.90 11.37
N ALA A 171 13.34 6.36 12.03
CA ALA A 171 11.99 6.39 11.49
C ALA A 171 11.88 7.34 10.29
N ILE A 172 12.46 8.54 10.41
CA ILE A 172 12.49 9.50 9.30
C ILE A 172 13.32 8.97 8.13
N ALA A 173 14.43 8.27 8.38
CA ALA A 173 15.21 7.61 7.32
C ALA A 173 14.39 6.51 6.61
N ALA A 174 13.64 5.69 7.34
CA ALA A 174 12.76 4.68 6.77
C ALA A 174 11.63 5.31 5.94
N LEU A 175 11.01 6.39 6.42
CA LEU A 175 10.00 7.15 5.67
C LEU A 175 10.56 7.71 4.36
N LYS A 176 11.75 8.33 4.40
CA LYS A 176 12.44 8.82 3.19
C LYS A 176 12.71 7.70 2.20
N ALA A 177 13.15 6.54 2.67
CA ALA A 177 13.38 5.38 1.83
C ALA A 177 12.10 4.90 1.15
N ASN A 178 10.95 4.88 1.86
CA ASN A 178 9.66 4.55 1.28
C ASN A 178 9.20 5.54 0.22
N LEU A 179 9.37 6.85 0.45
CA LEU A 179 9.04 7.89 -0.52
C LEU A 179 9.90 7.78 -1.78
N ALA A 180 11.21 7.61 -1.61
CA ALA A 180 12.14 7.43 -2.72
C ALA A 180 11.83 6.16 -3.52
N PHE A 181 11.49 5.07 -2.83
CA PHE A 181 11.10 3.83 -3.50
C PHE A 181 9.80 3.97 -4.29
N TYR A 182 8.80 4.68 -3.77
CA TYR A 182 7.58 4.99 -4.53
C TYR A 182 7.90 5.74 -5.83
N CYS A 183 8.76 6.75 -5.80
CA CYS A 183 9.17 7.47 -7.01
C CYS A 183 9.82 6.51 -8.03
N ARG A 184 10.71 5.62 -7.58
CA ARG A 184 11.32 4.60 -8.44
C ARG A 184 10.29 3.64 -9.05
N LEU A 185 9.29 3.21 -8.26
CA LEU A 185 8.18 2.38 -8.77
C LEU A 185 7.40 3.11 -9.86
N VAL A 186 7.08 4.39 -9.65
CA VAL A 186 6.37 5.21 -10.65
C VAL A 186 7.18 5.37 -11.93
N ASP A 187 8.49 5.62 -11.83
CA ASP A 187 9.36 5.74 -13.01
C ASP A 187 9.43 4.41 -13.76
N ALA A 188 9.57 3.30 -13.07
CA ALA A 188 9.56 1.97 -13.69
C ALA A 188 8.23 1.67 -14.39
N VAL A 189 7.10 2.01 -13.77
CA VAL A 189 5.77 1.88 -14.38
C VAL A 189 5.67 2.74 -15.64
N LYS A 190 6.08 4.00 -15.59
CA LYS A 190 6.08 4.88 -16.76
C LYS A 190 6.95 4.36 -17.91
N GLN A 191 8.08 3.72 -17.58
CA GLN A 191 9.00 3.14 -18.56
C GLN A 191 8.48 1.83 -19.14
N HIS A 192 8.05 0.88 -18.31
CA HIS A 192 7.77 -0.49 -18.73
C HIS A 192 6.29 -0.76 -19.04
N TRP A 193 5.37 0.08 -18.50
CA TRP A 193 3.93 -0.05 -18.71
C TRP A 193 3.34 1.11 -19.52
N ALA A 194 4.17 1.84 -20.27
CA ALA A 194 3.77 3.05 -21.02
C ALA A 194 2.59 2.84 -21.99
N GLN A 195 2.41 1.60 -22.50
CA GLN A 195 1.30 1.26 -23.40
C GLN A 195 -0.01 0.91 -22.68
N HIS A 196 -0.02 0.97 -21.34
CA HIS A 196 -1.18 0.63 -20.52
C HIS A 196 -1.73 1.86 -19.79
N ASN A 197 -3.06 1.91 -19.65
CA ASN A 197 -3.72 2.83 -18.74
C ASN A 197 -3.50 2.35 -17.30
N THR A 198 -2.47 2.87 -16.65
CA THR A 198 -2.05 2.39 -15.33
C THR A 198 -2.45 3.36 -14.22
N LEU A 199 -3.10 2.83 -13.18
CA LEU A 199 -3.23 3.48 -11.89
C LEU A 199 -2.10 3.04 -10.97
N TYR A 200 -1.48 3.98 -10.28
CA TYR A 200 -0.53 3.69 -9.22
C TYR A 200 -0.82 4.56 -8.00
N SER A 201 -0.55 4.05 -6.81
CA SER A 201 -0.85 4.73 -5.56
C SER A 201 0.23 4.54 -4.50
N PHE A 202 0.44 5.60 -3.72
CA PHE A 202 1.04 5.56 -2.40
C PHE A 202 -0.12 5.54 -1.40
N MET A 203 -0.37 4.38 -0.78
CA MET A 203 -1.61 4.12 -0.04
C MET A 203 -1.31 3.49 1.33
N PRO A 204 -0.97 4.31 2.34
CA PRO A 204 -0.84 3.86 3.71
C PRO A 204 -2.15 3.26 4.22
N ASP A 205 -2.06 2.32 5.13
CA ASP A 205 -3.21 1.64 5.74
C ASP A 205 -3.78 2.42 6.93
N HIS A 206 -2.92 3.03 7.74
CA HIS A 206 -3.28 3.88 8.87
C HIS A 206 -2.21 4.96 9.13
N GLY A 207 -2.40 5.74 10.17
CA GLY A 207 -1.43 6.69 10.68
C GLY A 207 -0.76 6.21 11.94
N CYS A 208 0.01 7.10 12.56
CA CYS A 208 0.70 6.87 13.81
C CYS A 208 0.67 8.13 14.69
N HIS A 209 0.99 7.98 15.97
CA HIS A 209 1.21 9.07 16.92
C HIS A 209 2.25 8.64 17.95
N GLU A 210 2.83 9.58 18.65
CA GLU A 210 3.66 9.28 19.81
C GLU A 210 2.82 8.92 21.02
N ILE A 211 3.36 8.03 21.84
CA ILE A 211 2.84 7.70 23.16
C ILE A 211 3.84 8.15 24.24
N ASP A 212 3.39 8.21 25.49
CA ASP A 212 4.26 8.51 26.63
C ASP A 212 5.44 7.54 26.67
N GLY A 213 6.66 8.07 26.66
CA GLY A 213 7.90 7.29 26.61
C GLY A 213 8.64 7.30 25.27
N GLY A 214 8.15 8.03 24.26
CA GLY A 214 8.87 8.27 22.99
C GLY A 214 8.81 7.15 21.97
N CYS A 215 7.96 6.14 22.17
CA CYS A 215 7.68 5.12 21.16
C CYS A 215 6.48 5.51 20.30
N GLY A 216 6.41 5.00 19.07
CA GLY A 216 5.26 5.22 18.20
C GLY A 216 4.12 4.22 18.47
N ALA A 217 2.89 4.64 18.18
CA ALA A 217 1.68 3.81 18.24
C ALA A 217 0.71 4.14 17.09
N HIS A 218 -0.26 3.27 16.88
CA HIS A 218 -1.34 3.42 15.89
C HIS A 218 -2.49 4.29 16.39
#